data_5cf113b30614642fccc2722834821d0b
#
_entry.id   5cf113b30614642fccc2722834821d0b
#
_cell.length_a   1.000
_cell.length_b   1.000
_cell.length_c   1.000
_cell.angle_alpha   90.00
_cell.angle_beta   90.00
_cell.angle_gamma   90.00
#
_symmetry.space_group_name_H-M   'P 1'
#
loop_
_entity.id
_entity.type
_entity.pdbx_description
1 polymer ?
#
loop_
_entity_poly.entity_id
_entity_poly.type
_entity_poly.pdbx_seq_one_letter_code
_entity_poly.pdbx_strand_id
1 'polypeptide(L)'
;MWALAFVLAKIGIFAGVIAGAGGVLALGGYHNGSRAAHTRLLSYSLLGAFIGFHSSLAPVLIQAGQINDAGVMGMFDSDLVLLLRGTPVWESAAFRGAGFALSALLTLSLLRTLRAQRKPPDSVFYRLAFIGQALALGLVAYGFTLSGHVSVLDAWLRAALAFHVAAMAIWLGMLLPLRWCCDDVESGGLGELMRRFGRLGIGLVAALASSGVFMLLNLIDIIELFTTEYGRLILFKLGAFVGLLAIAALNKLRHVPVLHLPGGSRALARSIDRELVVAMALLLVTAVVTTLFGPATH
;
A
#
# COMPACT_ATOMS: atom_id res chain seq x y z
N MET A 1 -10.79 -20.61 11.57
CA MET A 1 -10.47 -20.70 10.13
C MET A 1 -10.74 -19.38 9.41
N TRP A 2 -11.96 -18.85 9.46
CA TRP A 2 -12.38 -17.63 8.72
C TRP A 2 -11.61 -16.37 9.08
N ALA A 3 -11.33 -16.16 10.37
CA ALA A 3 -10.53 -15.03 10.83
C ALA A 3 -9.14 -14.95 10.15
N LEU A 4 -8.45 -16.10 10.04
CA LEU A 4 -7.17 -16.18 9.33
C LEU A 4 -7.33 -15.87 7.83
N ALA A 5 -8.39 -16.35 7.20
CA ALA A 5 -8.68 -16.09 5.79
C ALA A 5 -8.88 -14.58 5.54
N PHE A 6 -9.64 -13.87 6.40
CA PHE A 6 -9.78 -12.42 6.34
C PHE A 6 -8.45 -11.68 6.52
N VAL A 7 -7.59 -12.11 7.46
CA VAL A 7 -6.26 -11.52 7.66
C VAL A 7 -5.40 -11.70 6.42
N LEU A 8 -5.38 -12.91 5.83
CA LEU A 8 -4.61 -13.18 4.60
C LEU A 8 -5.13 -12.35 3.41
N ALA A 9 -6.44 -12.25 3.23
CA ALA A 9 -7.04 -11.39 2.23
C ALA A 9 -6.61 -9.93 2.41
N LYS A 10 -6.62 -9.41 3.65
CA LYS A 10 -6.20 -8.05 3.95
C LYS A 10 -4.71 -7.80 3.69
N ILE A 11 -3.84 -8.75 4.02
CA ILE A 11 -2.41 -8.70 3.68
C ILE A 11 -2.24 -8.62 2.16
N GLY A 12 -2.96 -9.45 1.40
CA GLY A 12 -2.93 -9.41 -0.06
C GLY A 12 -3.42 -8.08 -0.63
N ILE A 13 -4.45 -7.45 -0.05
CA ILE A 13 -4.91 -6.11 -0.44
C ILE A 13 -3.82 -5.07 -0.16
N PHE A 14 -3.16 -5.10 1.01
CA PHE A 14 -2.06 -4.18 1.34
C PHE A 14 -0.87 -4.37 0.39
N ALA A 15 -0.44 -5.61 0.16
CA ALA A 15 0.63 -5.90 -0.80
C ALA A 15 0.27 -5.41 -2.20
N GLY A 16 -0.99 -5.62 -2.60
CA GLY A 16 -1.53 -5.19 -3.89
C GLY A 16 -1.47 -3.68 -4.07
N VAL A 17 -1.97 -2.90 -3.12
CA VAL A 17 -2.00 -1.43 -3.24
C VAL A 17 -0.59 -0.83 -3.19
N ILE A 18 0.29 -1.37 -2.35
CA ILE A 18 1.68 -0.95 -2.23
C ILE A 18 2.43 -1.19 -3.53
N ALA A 19 2.42 -2.43 -4.04
CA ALA A 19 3.13 -2.78 -5.26
C ALA A 19 2.49 -2.13 -6.50
N GLY A 20 1.16 -2.12 -6.57
CA GLY A 20 0.40 -1.51 -7.66
C GLY A 20 0.72 -0.03 -7.84
N ALA A 21 0.71 0.75 -6.77
CA ALA A 21 1.06 2.16 -6.79
C ALA A 21 2.56 2.39 -6.98
N GLY A 22 3.38 1.66 -6.22
CA GLY A 22 4.82 1.93 -6.11
C GLY A 22 5.58 1.80 -7.41
N GLY A 23 5.31 0.77 -8.21
CA GLY A 23 6.03 0.53 -9.46
C GLY A 23 5.79 1.61 -10.51
N VAL A 24 4.52 2.01 -10.73
CA VAL A 24 4.19 3.10 -11.69
C VAL A 24 4.74 4.43 -11.21
N LEU A 25 4.58 4.75 -9.91
CA LEU A 25 5.06 6.02 -9.39
C LEU A 25 6.59 6.14 -9.41
N ALA A 26 7.29 5.01 -9.24
CA ALA A 26 8.74 4.96 -9.34
C ALA A 26 9.27 5.29 -10.74
N LEU A 27 8.46 5.14 -11.82
CA LEU A 27 8.86 5.51 -13.18
C LEU A 27 9.35 6.96 -13.28
N GLY A 28 8.77 7.89 -12.49
CA GLY A 28 9.18 9.29 -12.47
C GLY A 28 10.62 9.50 -12.00
N GLY A 29 11.10 8.66 -11.07
CA GLY A 29 12.49 8.67 -10.64
C GLY A 29 13.46 8.02 -11.63
N TYR A 30 12.95 7.10 -12.45
CA TYR A 30 13.70 6.35 -13.46
C TYR A 30 13.57 6.91 -14.88
N HIS A 31 13.27 8.19 -15.03
CA HIS A 31 13.02 8.81 -16.34
C HIS A 31 14.10 8.48 -17.40
N ASN A 32 15.36 8.41 -16.98
CA ASN A 32 16.50 8.01 -17.82
C ASN A 32 16.90 6.54 -17.63
N GLY A 33 16.02 5.72 -17.03
CA GLY A 33 16.28 4.32 -16.76
C GLY A 33 16.30 3.45 -18.00
N SER A 34 16.97 2.30 -17.90
CA SER A 34 16.96 1.30 -18.98
C SER A 34 15.55 0.74 -19.20
N ARG A 35 15.30 0.22 -20.40
CA ARG A 35 14.04 -0.48 -20.70
C ARG A 35 13.79 -1.65 -19.73
N ALA A 36 14.85 -2.34 -19.33
CA ALA A 36 14.76 -3.42 -18.34
C ALA A 36 14.27 -2.91 -16.98
N ALA A 37 14.78 -1.77 -16.51
CA ALA A 37 14.32 -1.14 -15.28
C ALA A 37 12.83 -0.74 -15.36
N HIS A 38 12.40 -0.08 -16.44
CA HIS A 38 10.98 0.25 -16.64
C HIS A 38 10.09 -1.00 -16.67
N THR A 39 10.54 -2.07 -17.38
CA THR A 39 9.80 -3.34 -17.42
C THR A 39 9.67 -3.96 -16.04
N ARG A 40 10.74 -3.95 -15.22
CA ARG A 40 10.72 -4.46 -13.85
C ARG A 40 9.74 -3.69 -12.95
N LEU A 41 9.74 -2.35 -13.04
CA LEU A 41 8.80 -1.51 -12.29
C LEU A 41 7.34 -1.77 -12.67
N LEU A 42 7.06 -1.83 -13.97
CA LEU A 42 5.72 -2.13 -14.45
C LEU A 42 5.29 -3.57 -14.12
N SER A 43 6.20 -4.54 -14.18
CA SER A 43 5.90 -5.93 -13.77
C SER A 43 5.59 -6.01 -12.28
N TYR A 44 6.28 -5.24 -11.43
CA TYR A 44 5.97 -5.13 -10.01
C TYR A 44 4.57 -4.56 -9.75
N SER A 45 4.20 -3.48 -10.46
CA SER A 45 2.84 -2.93 -10.40
C SER A 45 1.79 -3.92 -10.88
N LEU A 46 2.05 -4.64 -11.96
CA LEU A 46 1.11 -5.61 -12.51
C LEU A 46 0.88 -6.77 -11.55
N LEU A 47 1.95 -7.30 -10.95
CA LEU A 47 1.85 -8.33 -9.91
C LEU A 47 1.05 -7.85 -8.71
N GLY A 48 1.33 -6.62 -8.25
CA GLY A 48 0.57 -6.00 -7.17
C GLY A 48 -0.92 -5.86 -7.49
N ALA A 49 -1.23 -5.36 -8.68
CA ALA A 49 -2.61 -5.22 -9.14
C ALA A 49 -3.33 -6.57 -9.23
N PHE A 50 -2.65 -7.62 -9.70
CA PHE A 50 -3.19 -8.97 -9.76
C PHE A 50 -3.49 -9.54 -8.36
N ILE A 51 -2.52 -9.47 -7.44
CA ILE A 51 -2.70 -9.92 -6.04
C ILE A 51 -3.83 -9.12 -5.38
N GLY A 52 -3.82 -7.79 -5.51
CA GLY A 52 -4.81 -6.91 -4.91
C GLY A 52 -6.22 -7.17 -5.43
N PHE A 53 -6.38 -7.42 -6.73
CA PHE A 53 -7.67 -7.74 -7.34
C PHE A 53 -8.30 -9.00 -6.71
N HIS A 54 -7.58 -10.12 -6.72
CA HIS A 54 -8.09 -11.38 -6.16
C HIS A 54 -8.32 -11.28 -4.64
N SER A 55 -7.40 -10.63 -3.93
CA SER A 55 -7.54 -10.42 -2.50
C SER A 55 -8.70 -9.48 -2.14
N SER A 56 -9.10 -8.58 -3.03
CA SER A 56 -10.26 -7.69 -2.82
C SER A 56 -11.59 -8.43 -2.95
N LEU A 57 -11.66 -9.47 -3.75
CA LEU A 57 -12.85 -10.30 -3.91
C LEU A 57 -12.98 -11.35 -2.79
N ALA A 58 -11.86 -11.79 -2.24
CA ALA A 58 -11.83 -12.83 -1.21
C ALA A 58 -12.74 -12.56 0.01
N PRO A 59 -12.84 -11.35 0.58
CA PRO A 59 -13.73 -11.08 1.72
C PRO A 59 -15.21 -11.40 1.45
N VAL A 60 -15.71 -11.21 0.23
CA VAL A 60 -17.10 -11.55 -0.14
C VAL A 60 -17.29 -13.06 -0.09
N LEU A 61 -16.37 -13.82 -0.68
CA LEU A 61 -16.42 -15.28 -0.69
C LEU A 61 -16.26 -15.86 0.73
N ILE A 62 -15.31 -15.31 1.51
CA ILE A 62 -15.07 -15.72 2.90
C ILE A 62 -16.32 -15.48 3.75
N GLN A 63 -17.01 -14.35 3.56
CA GLN A 63 -18.23 -14.04 4.28
C GLN A 63 -19.39 -14.97 3.87
N ALA A 64 -19.54 -15.30 2.59
CA ALA A 64 -20.51 -16.30 2.13
C ALA A 64 -20.23 -17.66 2.79
N GLY A 65 -18.98 -18.13 2.80
CA GLY A 65 -18.60 -19.37 3.46
C GLY A 65 -18.80 -19.36 4.97
N GLN A 66 -18.62 -18.21 5.63
CA GLN A 66 -18.88 -18.06 7.05
C GLN A 66 -20.38 -18.15 7.39
N ILE A 67 -21.24 -17.62 6.53
CA ILE A 67 -22.70 -17.65 6.70
C ILE A 67 -23.27 -19.07 6.41
N ASN A 68 -22.77 -19.72 5.36
CA ASN A 68 -23.25 -21.04 4.92
C ASN A 68 -22.95 -22.16 5.93
N ASP A 69 -21.89 -22.01 6.73
CA ASP A 69 -21.39 -23.02 7.68
C ASP A 69 -21.07 -24.41 7.05
N ALA A 70 -20.99 -24.48 5.70
CA ALA A 70 -20.63 -25.68 4.96
C ALA A 70 -19.11 -25.77 4.69
N GLY A 71 -18.30 -25.17 5.54
CA GLY A 71 -16.85 -25.13 5.41
C GLY A 71 -16.41 -24.33 4.17
N VAL A 72 -15.25 -24.66 3.60
CA VAL A 72 -14.67 -23.92 2.46
C VAL A 72 -15.55 -23.94 1.22
N MET A 73 -16.30 -25.01 1.00
CA MET A 73 -17.19 -25.13 -0.17
C MET A 73 -18.35 -24.14 -0.13
N GLY A 74 -18.79 -23.71 1.07
CA GLY A 74 -19.80 -22.67 1.24
C GLY A 74 -19.40 -21.30 0.70
N MET A 75 -18.10 -21.05 0.47
CA MET A 75 -17.61 -19.81 -0.17
C MET A 75 -18.13 -19.66 -1.61
N PHE A 76 -18.49 -20.74 -2.27
CA PHE A 76 -18.91 -20.77 -3.67
C PHE A 76 -20.44 -20.90 -3.82
N ASP A 77 -21.19 -20.73 -2.73
CA ASP A 77 -22.65 -20.66 -2.77
C ASP A 77 -23.08 -19.37 -3.48
N SER A 78 -23.59 -19.53 -4.71
CA SER A 78 -23.96 -18.41 -5.57
C SER A 78 -25.09 -17.55 -4.97
N ASP A 79 -26.02 -18.18 -4.25
CA ASP A 79 -27.19 -17.48 -3.71
C ASP A 79 -26.75 -16.58 -2.54
N LEU A 80 -25.84 -17.08 -1.68
CA LEU A 80 -25.25 -16.27 -0.62
C LEU A 80 -24.34 -15.16 -1.15
N VAL A 81 -23.52 -15.44 -2.17
CA VAL A 81 -22.71 -14.41 -2.82
C VAL A 81 -23.60 -13.31 -3.42
N LEU A 82 -24.72 -13.68 -4.06
CA LEU A 82 -25.67 -12.72 -4.57
C LEU A 82 -26.42 -11.96 -3.47
N LEU A 83 -26.74 -12.61 -2.35
CA LEU A 83 -27.37 -12.00 -1.18
C LEU A 83 -26.48 -10.91 -0.57
N LEU A 84 -25.15 -11.07 -0.63
CA LEU A 84 -24.20 -10.06 -0.16
C LEU A 84 -24.14 -8.82 -1.05
N ARG A 85 -24.77 -8.83 -2.22
CA ARG A 85 -24.80 -7.69 -3.14
C ARG A 85 -25.47 -6.47 -2.49
N GLY A 86 -24.82 -5.32 -2.58
CA GLY A 86 -25.27 -4.09 -1.92
C GLY A 86 -24.88 -3.96 -0.45
N THR A 87 -24.17 -4.98 0.11
CA THR A 87 -23.60 -4.84 1.46
C THR A 87 -22.28 -4.03 1.42
N PRO A 88 -21.87 -3.42 2.54
CA PRO A 88 -20.58 -2.71 2.63
C PRO A 88 -19.38 -3.55 2.20
N VAL A 89 -19.39 -4.86 2.44
CA VAL A 89 -18.30 -5.77 2.02
C VAL A 89 -18.27 -5.90 0.50
N TRP A 90 -19.43 -6.04 -0.14
CA TRP A 90 -19.53 -6.09 -1.60
C TRP A 90 -19.08 -4.79 -2.25
N GLU A 91 -19.60 -3.65 -1.77
CA GLU A 91 -19.25 -2.34 -2.33
C GLU A 91 -17.75 -2.05 -2.18
N SER A 92 -17.19 -2.33 -1.00
CA SER A 92 -15.75 -2.22 -0.74
C SER A 92 -14.93 -3.11 -1.70
N ALA A 93 -15.35 -4.35 -1.91
CA ALA A 93 -14.70 -5.27 -2.85
C ALA A 93 -14.80 -4.78 -4.29
N ALA A 94 -15.96 -4.24 -4.71
CA ALA A 94 -16.19 -3.72 -6.06
C ALA A 94 -15.28 -2.52 -6.36
N PHE A 95 -15.22 -1.52 -5.47
CA PHE A 95 -14.36 -0.34 -5.68
C PHE A 95 -12.87 -0.69 -5.67
N ARG A 96 -12.43 -1.52 -4.72
CA ARG A 96 -11.03 -1.99 -4.69
C ARG A 96 -10.70 -2.83 -5.90
N GLY A 97 -11.59 -3.77 -6.28
CA GLY A 97 -11.43 -4.61 -7.46
C GLY A 97 -11.36 -3.77 -8.74
N ALA A 98 -12.24 -2.78 -8.90
CA ALA A 98 -12.22 -1.85 -10.05
C ALA A 98 -10.90 -1.06 -10.10
N GLY A 99 -10.41 -0.56 -8.96
CA GLY A 99 -9.14 0.16 -8.89
C GLY A 99 -7.95 -0.75 -9.28
N PHE A 100 -7.89 -1.97 -8.78
CA PHE A 100 -6.84 -2.92 -9.15
C PHE A 100 -6.94 -3.38 -10.62
N ALA A 101 -8.16 -3.58 -11.13
CA ALA A 101 -8.37 -3.89 -12.55
C ALA A 101 -7.89 -2.74 -13.44
N LEU A 102 -8.22 -1.49 -13.10
CA LEU A 102 -7.74 -0.30 -13.81
C LEU A 102 -6.20 -0.23 -13.77
N SER A 103 -5.58 -0.44 -12.59
CA SER A 103 -4.13 -0.48 -12.45
C SER A 103 -3.50 -1.58 -13.31
N ALA A 104 -4.09 -2.77 -13.35
CA ALA A 104 -3.61 -3.89 -14.17
C ALA A 104 -3.71 -3.58 -15.67
N LEU A 105 -4.85 -3.08 -16.14
CA LEU A 105 -5.07 -2.71 -17.54
C LEU A 105 -4.13 -1.59 -17.98
N LEU A 106 -3.99 -0.56 -17.16
CA LEU A 106 -3.04 0.54 -17.39
C LEU A 106 -1.61 -0.01 -17.51
N THR A 107 -1.17 -0.77 -16.53
CA THR A 107 0.20 -1.29 -16.47
C THR A 107 0.49 -2.23 -17.65
N LEU A 108 -0.48 -3.07 -18.01
CA LEU A 108 -0.36 -3.95 -19.19
C LEU A 108 -0.27 -3.15 -20.49
N SER A 109 -1.06 -2.08 -20.63
CA SER A 109 -0.99 -1.16 -21.78
C SER A 109 0.37 -0.48 -21.86
N LEU A 110 0.90 0.04 -20.74
CA LEU A 110 2.21 0.65 -20.65
C LEU A 110 3.34 -0.35 -21.01
N LEU A 111 3.24 -1.60 -20.54
CA LEU A 111 4.18 -2.67 -20.90
C LEU A 111 4.15 -3.00 -22.38
N ARG A 112 2.97 -3.05 -23.00
CA ARG A 112 2.83 -3.27 -24.44
C ARG A 112 3.45 -2.12 -25.23
N THR A 113 3.16 -0.87 -24.85
CA THR A 113 3.74 0.33 -25.46
C THR A 113 5.27 0.32 -25.35
N LEU A 114 5.80 0.01 -24.15
CA LEU A 114 7.24 -0.07 -23.92
C LEU A 114 7.92 -1.13 -24.78
N ARG A 115 7.25 -2.27 -25.04
CA ARG A 115 7.77 -3.35 -25.89
C ARG A 115 7.70 -3.01 -27.38
N ALA A 116 6.66 -2.31 -27.82
CA ALA A 116 6.45 -1.95 -29.22
C ALA A 116 7.34 -0.79 -29.69
N GLN A 117 7.63 0.16 -28.83
CA GLN A 117 8.43 1.35 -29.15
C GLN A 117 9.93 1.05 -29.10
N ARG A 118 10.68 1.50 -30.12
CA ARG A 118 12.15 1.44 -30.11
C ARG A 118 12.79 2.64 -29.41
N LYS A 119 12.07 3.78 -29.32
CA LYS A 119 12.52 5.02 -28.67
C LYS A 119 12.20 5.01 -27.17
N PRO A 120 12.92 5.82 -26.36
CA PRO A 120 12.54 6.04 -24.95
C PRO A 120 11.09 6.53 -24.84
N PRO A 121 10.37 6.22 -23.73
CA PRO A 121 9.04 6.72 -23.49
C PRO A 121 9.00 8.26 -23.48
N ASP A 122 7.95 8.83 -24.03
CA ASP A 122 7.73 10.27 -24.06
C ASP A 122 6.98 10.80 -22.81
N SER A 123 6.80 12.13 -22.76
CA SER A 123 6.09 12.76 -21.64
C SER A 123 4.62 12.32 -21.53
N VAL A 124 3.99 11.94 -22.64
CA VAL A 124 2.59 11.45 -22.66
C VAL A 124 2.50 10.12 -21.96
N PHE A 125 3.46 9.21 -22.21
CA PHE A 125 3.56 7.92 -21.55
C PHE A 125 3.56 8.09 -20.00
N TYR A 126 4.44 8.95 -19.47
CA TYR A 126 4.53 9.18 -18.02
C TYR A 126 3.27 9.87 -17.47
N ARG A 127 2.71 10.83 -18.20
CA ARG A 127 1.46 11.50 -17.77
C ARG A 127 0.31 10.54 -17.66
N LEU A 128 0.09 9.69 -18.65
CA LEU A 128 -0.96 8.67 -18.63
C LEU A 128 -0.72 7.65 -17.50
N ALA A 129 0.55 7.24 -17.29
CA ALA A 129 0.91 6.35 -16.20
C ALA A 129 0.52 6.94 -14.83
N PHE A 130 0.87 8.20 -14.56
CA PHE A 130 0.60 8.82 -13.26
C PHE A 130 -0.87 9.14 -13.03
N ILE A 131 -1.57 9.70 -14.03
CA ILE A 131 -3.00 10.01 -13.90
C ILE A 131 -3.80 8.73 -13.73
N GLY A 132 -3.55 7.73 -14.58
CA GLY A 132 -4.26 6.45 -14.49
C GLY A 132 -4.01 5.73 -13.17
N GLN A 133 -2.76 5.76 -12.67
CA GLN A 133 -2.44 5.15 -11.38
C GLN A 133 -3.02 5.93 -10.20
N ALA A 134 -3.09 7.26 -10.27
CA ALA A 134 -3.73 8.08 -9.25
C ALA A 134 -5.24 7.78 -9.15
N LEU A 135 -5.92 7.63 -10.30
CA LEU A 135 -7.33 7.22 -10.35
C LEU A 135 -7.52 5.80 -9.78
N ALA A 136 -6.67 4.85 -10.17
CA ALA A 136 -6.71 3.48 -9.65
C ALA A 136 -6.51 3.44 -8.12
N LEU A 137 -5.51 4.16 -7.62
CA LEU A 137 -5.25 4.29 -6.19
C LEU A 137 -6.41 4.97 -5.45
N GLY A 138 -7.00 6.01 -6.05
CA GLY A 138 -8.19 6.69 -5.51
C GLY A 138 -9.38 5.74 -5.33
N LEU A 139 -9.67 4.88 -6.32
CA LEU A 139 -10.71 3.86 -6.23
C LEU A 139 -10.42 2.84 -5.12
N VAL A 140 -9.18 2.36 -5.03
CA VAL A 140 -8.79 1.41 -3.97
C VAL A 140 -8.91 2.08 -2.59
N ALA A 141 -8.38 3.30 -2.42
CA ALA A 141 -8.44 4.05 -1.17
C ALA A 141 -9.90 4.34 -0.75
N TYR A 142 -10.75 4.71 -1.70
CA TYR A 142 -12.19 4.88 -1.45
C TYR A 142 -12.83 3.57 -1.00
N GLY A 143 -12.51 2.44 -1.64
CA GLY A 143 -13.01 1.13 -1.21
C GLY A 143 -12.67 0.77 0.24
N PHE A 144 -11.55 1.27 0.80
CA PHE A 144 -11.24 1.10 2.22
C PHE A 144 -12.18 1.87 3.15
N THR A 145 -12.84 2.92 2.68
CA THR A 145 -13.76 3.73 3.48
C THR A 145 -15.18 3.16 3.57
N LEU A 146 -15.48 2.14 2.77
CA LEU A 146 -16.84 1.55 2.67
C LEU A 146 -17.06 0.37 3.59
N SER A 147 -16.04 -0.12 4.30
CA SER A 147 -16.16 -1.28 5.19
C SER A 147 -15.32 -1.09 6.45
N GLY A 148 -15.69 -1.82 7.51
CA GLY A 148 -15.07 -1.73 8.84
C GLY A 148 -15.62 -0.56 9.66
N HIS A 149 -15.04 -0.33 10.84
CA HIS A 149 -15.55 0.65 11.82
C HIS A 149 -15.60 2.09 11.29
N VAL A 150 -14.72 2.44 10.34
CA VAL A 150 -14.66 3.79 9.76
C VAL A 150 -15.81 4.07 8.79
N SER A 151 -16.47 3.04 8.23
CA SER A 151 -17.54 3.21 7.24
C SER A 151 -18.78 3.92 7.79
N VAL A 152 -19.02 3.81 9.10
CA VAL A 152 -20.17 4.43 9.79
C VAL A 152 -19.85 5.81 10.37
N LEU A 153 -18.61 6.28 10.22
CA LEU A 153 -18.15 7.54 10.75
C LEU A 153 -18.33 8.69 9.76
N ASP A 154 -18.08 9.91 10.22
CA ASP A 154 -18.18 11.13 9.44
C ASP A 154 -17.32 11.11 8.16
N ALA A 155 -17.77 11.88 7.15
CA ALA A 155 -17.08 11.97 5.86
C ALA A 155 -15.61 12.39 5.99
N TRP A 156 -15.27 13.22 6.98
CA TRP A 156 -13.89 13.66 7.24
C TRP A 156 -12.98 12.54 7.70
N LEU A 157 -13.47 11.64 8.57
CA LEU A 157 -12.72 10.46 9.03
C LEU A 157 -12.52 9.45 7.90
N ARG A 158 -13.55 9.27 7.05
CA ARG A 158 -13.42 8.46 5.84
C ARG A 158 -12.40 9.05 4.86
N ALA A 159 -12.41 10.37 4.66
CA ALA A 159 -11.40 11.05 3.85
C ALA A 159 -10.00 10.89 4.44
N ALA A 160 -9.83 11.05 5.76
CA ALA A 160 -8.55 10.84 6.44
C ALA A 160 -8.02 9.41 6.23
N LEU A 161 -8.90 8.38 6.30
CA LEU A 161 -8.51 7.01 6.00
C LEU A 161 -8.06 6.83 4.56
N ALA A 162 -8.78 7.40 3.59
CA ALA A 162 -8.40 7.31 2.18
C ALA A 162 -7.02 7.95 1.92
N PHE A 163 -6.77 9.13 2.50
CA PHE A 163 -5.46 9.79 2.45
C PHE A 163 -4.37 8.97 3.12
N HIS A 164 -4.66 8.39 4.29
CA HIS A 164 -3.74 7.53 5.01
C HIS A 164 -3.32 6.32 4.18
N VAL A 165 -4.28 5.63 3.58
CA VAL A 165 -4.03 4.47 2.71
C VAL A 165 -3.22 4.88 1.47
N ALA A 166 -3.56 6.00 0.83
CA ALA A 166 -2.85 6.49 -0.35
C ALA A 166 -1.40 6.87 -0.02
N ALA A 167 -1.18 7.63 1.07
CA ALA A 167 0.17 8.02 1.51
C ALA A 167 1.03 6.80 1.87
N MET A 168 0.46 5.83 2.59
CA MET A 168 1.09 4.56 2.92
C MET A 168 1.48 3.78 1.66
N ALA A 169 0.55 3.64 0.71
CA ALA A 169 0.79 2.91 -0.53
C ALA A 169 1.91 3.53 -1.38
N ILE A 170 1.95 4.86 -1.48
CA ILE A 170 3.00 5.56 -2.22
C ILE A 170 4.34 5.41 -1.50
N TRP A 171 4.39 5.69 -0.20
CA TRP A 171 5.65 5.67 0.55
C TRP A 171 6.27 4.27 0.58
N LEU A 172 5.53 3.28 1.07
CA LEU A 172 6.03 1.91 1.18
C LEU A 172 6.23 1.25 -0.19
N GLY A 173 5.38 1.59 -1.16
CA GLY A 173 5.44 1.03 -2.51
C GLY A 173 6.70 1.43 -3.27
N MET A 174 7.29 2.58 -2.96
CA MET A 174 8.53 3.03 -3.56
C MET A 174 9.79 2.42 -2.92
N LEU A 175 9.71 1.81 -1.73
CA LEU A 175 10.90 1.28 -1.03
C LEU A 175 11.59 0.17 -1.83
N LEU A 176 10.85 -0.79 -2.37
CA LEU A 176 11.43 -1.87 -3.18
C LEU A 176 12.04 -1.38 -4.49
N PRO A 177 11.39 -0.53 -5.31
CA PRO A 177 12.04 0.20 -6.40
C PRO A 177 13.34 0.92 -6.00
N LEU A 178 13.34 1.67 -4.89
CA LEU A 178 14.54 2.36 -4.41
C LEU A 178 15.65 1.39 -4.00
N ARG A 179 15.29 0.24 -3.41
CA ARG A 179 16.24 -0.83 -3.11
C ARG A 179 16.93 -1.35 -4.38
N TRP A 180 16.19 -1.53 -5.46
CA TRP A 180 16.76 -1.93 -6.75
C TRP A 180 17.70 -0.88 -7.33
N CYS A 181 17.40 0.41 -7.16
CA CYS A 181 18.30 1.48 -7.60
C CYS A 181 19.69 1.40 -6.97
N CYS A 182 19.79 0.90 -5.74
CA CYS A 182 21.07 0.76 -5.07
C CYS A 182 22.03 -0.22 -5.81
N ASP A 183 21.46 -1.14 -6.59
CA ASP A 183 22.23 -2.13 -7.36
C ASP A 183 22.44 -1.68 -8.82
N ASP A 184 21.50 -0.91 -9.39
CA ASP A 184 21.41 -0.64 -10.83
C ASP A 184 21.95 0.74 -11.25
N VAL A 185 22.05 1.70 -10.33
CA VAL A 185 22.32 3.11 -10.65
C VAL A 185 23.68 3.53 -10.13
N GLU A 186 24.45 4.24 -10.95
CA GLU A 186 25.70 4.85 -10.50
C GLU A 186 25.49 5.85 -9.36
N SER A 187 26.47 5.98 -8.49
CA SER A 187 26.36 6.72 -7.21
C SER A 187 25.86 8.16 -7.36
N GLY A 188 26.20 8.86 -8.44
CA GLY A 188 25.77 10.23 -8.71
C GLY A 188 24.27 10.32 -8.98
N GLY A 189 23.75 9.46 -9.85
CA GLY A 189 22.32 9.37 -10.17
C GLY A 189 21.48 8.89 -9.00
N LEU A 190 22.01 7.92 -8.23
CA LEU A 190 21.36 7.39 -7.03
C LEU A 190 21.15 8.49 -5.97
N GLY A 191 22.17 9.34 -5.73
CA GLY A 191 22.09 10.43 -4.77
C GLY A 191 20.98 11.44 -5.09
N GLU A 192 20.83 11.83 -6.36
CA GLU A 192 19.74 12.73 -6.78
C GLU A 192 18.37 12.10 -6.63
N LEU A 193 18.23 10.83 -7.04
CA LEU A 193 17.00 10.08 -6.88
C LEU A 193 16.56 10.00 -5.41
N MET A 194 17.50 9.66 -4.51
CA MET A 194 17.23 9.56 -3.08
C MET A 194 16.87 10.91 -2.47
N ARG A 195 17.49 12.02 -2.93
CA ARG A 195 17.11 13.37 -2.49
C ARG A 195 15.69 13.74 -2.92
N ARG A 196 15.31 13.43 -4.17
CA ARG A 196 13.94 13.66 -4.68
C ARG A 196 12.91 12.84 -3.90
N PHE A 197 13.16 11.57 -3.72
CA PHE A 197 12.30 10.72 -2.90
C PHE A 197 12.23 11.19 -1.45
N GLY A 198 13.38 11.59 -0.86
CA GLY A 198 13.41 12.10 0.51
C GLY A 198 12.60 13.40 0.72
N ARG A 199 12.46 14.27 -0.30
CA ARG A 199 11.55 15.43 -0.24
C ARG A 199 10.08 15.01 -0.31
N LEU A 200 9.73 14.14 -1.26
CA LEU A 200 8.38 13.56 -1.37
C LEU A 200 8.02 12.80 -0.09
N GLY A 201 8.95 11.99 0.43
CA GLY A 201 8.77 11.19 1.64
C GLY A 201 8.40 12.01 2.87
N ILE A 202 8.95 13.21 3.04
CA ILE A 202 8.55 14.09 4.15
C ILE A 202 7.06 14.45 4.06
N GLY A 203 6.58 14.84 2.87
CA GLY A 203 5.16 15.17 2.66
C GLY A 203 4.25 13.95 2.89
N LEU A 204 4.65 12.78 2.38
CA LEU A 204 3.90 11.53 2.57
C LEU A 204 3.83 11.11 4.04
N VAL A 205 4.96 11.20 4.75
CA VAL A 205 5.02 10.89 6.19
C VAL A 205 4.19 11.88 7.00
N ALA A 206 4.25 13.17 6.68
CA ALA A 206 3.43 14.18 7.34
C ALA A 206 1.93 13.91 7.12
N ALA A 207 1.52 13.58 5.87
CA ALA A 207 0.14 13.21 5.55
C ALA A 207 -0.30 11.94 6.29
N LEU A 208 0.58 10.94 6.33
CA LEU A 208 0.32 9.67 7.02
C LEU A 208 0.19 9.85 8.54
N ALA A 209 1.10 10.62 9.14
CA ALA A 209 1.08 10.89 10.57
C ALA A 209 -0.13 11.75 10.97
N SER A 210 -0.39 12.84 10.25
CA SER A 210 -1.52 13.74 10.57
C SER A 210 -2.88 13.05 10.41
N SER A 211 -3.09 12.29 9.32
CA SER A 211 -4.31 11.51 9.14
C SER A 211 -4.45 10.40 10.18
N GLY A 212 -3.35 9.74 10.55
CA GLY A 212 -3.34 8.70 11.60
C GLY A 212 -3.66 9.26 12.98
N VAL A 213 -3.07 10.39 13.35
CA VAL A 213 -3.37 11.09 14.63
C VAL A 213 -4.81 11.59 14.64
N PHE A 214 -5.28 12.19 13.54
CA PHE A 214 -6.66 12.64 13.42
C PHE A 214 -7.66 11.50 13.63
N MET A 215 -7.45 10.36 12.99
CA MET A 215 -8.29 9.18 13.20
C MET A 215 -8.18 8.66 14.63
N LEU A 216 -6.99 8.61 15.21
CA LEU A 216 -6.77 8.12 16.57
C LEU A 216 -7.59 8.91 17.60
N LEU A 217 -7.53 10.24 17.53
CA LEU A 217 -8.21 11.15 18.45
C LEU A 217 -9.76 11.10 18.34
N ASN A 218 -10.28 10.57 17.22
CA ASN A 218 -11.72 10.44 16.99
C ASN A 218 -12.24 9.00 17.14
N LEU A 219 -11.37 8.01 17.30
CA LEU A 219 -11.75 6.59 17.36
C LEU A 219 -11.58 5.96 18.73
N ILE A 220 -10.77 6.55 19.61
CA ILE A 220 -10.44 5.97 20.91
C ILE A 220 -10.14 7.07 21.92
N ASP A 221 -10.64 6.92 23.14
CA ASP A 221 -10.30 7.78 24.23
C ASP A 221 -8.88 7.54 24.75
N ILE A 222 -8.23 8.60 25.24
CA ILE A 222 -6.84 8.52 25.74
C ILE A 222 -6.70 7.47 26.85
N ILE A 223 -7.69 7.32 27.72
CA ILE A 223 -7.67 6.32 28.79
C ILE A 223 -7.74 4.91 28.20
N GLU A 224 -8.59 4.67 27.22
CA GLU A 224 -8.75 3.38 26.56
C GLU A 224 -7.50 2.96 25.79
N LEU A 225 -6.70 3.93 25.34
CA LEU A 225 -5.42 3.66 24.67
C LEU A 225 -4.47 2.84 25.56
N PHE A 226 -4.53 3.01 26.88
CA PHE A 226 -3.67 2.33 27.86
C PHE A 226 -4.36 1.16 28.55
N THR A 227 -5.69 1.14 28.62
CA THR A 227 -6.45 0.18 29.43
C THR A 227 -7.00 -0.99 28.61
N THR A 228 -7.30 -0.79 27.32
CA THR A 228 -7.89 -1.82 26.46
C THR A 228 -6.83 -2.60 25.66
N GLU A 229 -7.17 -3.83 25.26
CA GLU A 229 -6.30 -4.61 24.35
C GLU A 229 -6.13 -3.93 22.99
N TYR A 230 -7.21 -3.39 22.45
CA TYR A 230 -7.18 -2.63 21.21
C TYR A 230 -6.26 -1.41 21.32
N GLY A 231 -6.36 -0.63 22.39
CA GLY A 231 -5.49 0.52 22.65
C GLY A 231 -4.01 0.14 22.72
N ARG A 232 -3.67 -0.94 23.45
CA ARG A 232 -2.27 -1.43 23.53
C ARG A 232 -1.72 -1.85 22.18
N LEU A 233 -2.54 -2.48 21.32
CA LEU A 233 -2.13 -2.82 19.95
C LEU A 233 -1.91 -1.58 19.08
N ILE A 234 -2.72 -0.52 19.27
CA ILE A 234 -2.50 0.78 18.62
C ILE A 234 -1.19 1.42 19.10
N LEU A 235 -0.89 1.39 20.41
CA LEU A 235 0.40 1.88 20.92
C LEU A 235 1.58 1.12 20.34
N PHE A 236 1.49 -0.20 20.24
CA PHE A 236 2.51 -1.01 19.56
C PHE A 236 2.71 -0.59 18.10
N LYS A 237 1.60 -0.38 17.38
CA LYS A 237 1.62 0.11 15.99
C LYS A 237 2.27 1.48 15.87
N LEU A 238 1.98 2.41 16.79
CA LEU A 238 2.61 3.73 16.84
C LEU A 238 4.12 3.62 17.09
N GLY A 239 4.53 2.78 18.05
CA GLY A 239 5.95 2.50 18.32
C GLY A 239 6.69 1.94 17.10
N ALA A 240 6.08 0.96 16.40
CA ALA A 240 6.65 0.41 15.18
C ALA A 240 6.74 1.45 14.05
N PHE A 241 5.74 2.34 13.94
CA PHE A 241 5.78 3.46 13.00
C PHE A 241 6.91 4.44 13.31
N VAL A 242 7.10 4.82 14.59
CA VAL A 242 8.23 5.66 15.02
C VAL A 242 9.56 4.99 14.69
N GLY A 243 9.69 3.68 14.92
CA GLY A 243 10.87 2.90 14.53
C GLY A 243 11.14 2.95 13.03
N LEU A 244 10.09 2.82 12.20
CA LEU A 244 10.19 2.93 10.74
C LEU A 244 10.64 4.33 10.31
N LEU A 245 10.10 5.39 10.95
CA LEU A 245 10.54 6.77 10.72
C LEU A 245 12.01 7.01 11.10
N ALA A 246 12.47 6.40 12.19
CA ALA A 246 13.87 6.49 12.61
C ALA A 246 14.81 5.88 11.56
N ILE A 247 14.45 4.73 10.97
CA ILE A 247 15.22 4.10 9.89
C ILE A 247 15.21 4.99 8.65
N ALA A 248 14.05 5.52 8.24
CA ALA A 248 13.94 6.43 7.10
C ALA A 248 14.76 7.72 7.30
N ALA A 249 14.76 8.28 8.52
CA ALA A 249 15.58 9.42 8.88
C ALA A 249 17.10 9.09 8.83
N LEU A 250 17.52 7.93 9.32
CA LEU A 250 18.90 7.45 9.19
C LEU A 250 19.31 7.30 7.73
N ASN A 251 18.43 6.76 6.88
CA ASN A 251 18.68 6.67 5.44
C ASN A 251 18.96 8.06 4.85
N LYS A 252 18.08 9.02 5.13
CA LYS A 252 18.18 10.38 4.60
C LYS A 252 19.38 11.16 5.13
N LEU A 253 19.65 11.08 6.45
CA LEU A 253 20.63 11.94 7.13
C LEU A 253 22.05 11.34 7.16
N ARG A 254 22.19 10.00 7.13
CA ARG A 254 23.49 9.34 7.23
C ARG A 254 23.88 8.59 5.96
N HIS A 255 23.01 7.80 5.36
CA HIS A 255 23.37 6.96 4.23
C HIS A 255 23.38 7.71 2.90
N VAL A 256 22.41 8.57 2.62
CA VAL A 256 22.33 9.33 1.37
C VAL A 256 23.50 10.31 1.18
N PRO A 257 23.98 11.06 2.21
CA PRO A 257 25.13 11.97 2.04
C PRO A 257 26.44 11.26 1.71
N VAL A 258 26.62 10.01 2.12
CA VAL A 258 27.86 9.23 1.94
C VAL A 258 27.80 8.22 0.78
N LEU A 259 26.81 8.32 -0.10
CA LEU A 259 26.66 7.42 -1.26
C LEU A 259 27.85 7.44 -2.22
N HIS A 260 28.61 8.55 -2.26
CA HIS A 260 29.81 8.70 -3.07
C HIS A 260 31.03 7.91 -2.52
N LEU A 261 30.95 7.42 -1.27
CA LEU A 261 32.03 6.65 -0.65
C LEU A 261 31.92 5.16 -1.02
N PRO A 262 33.05 4.42 -1.07
CA PRO A 262 33.05 2.99 -1.30
C PRO A 262 32.12 2.25 -0.33
N GLY A 263 31.19 1.45 -0.88
CA GLY A 263 30.24 0.69 -0.08
C GLY A 263 29.01 1.47 0.41
N GLY A 264 28.88 2.79 0.13
CA GLY A 264 27.75 3.62 0.53
C GLY A 264 26.42 3.10 -0.01
N SER A 265 26.35 2.70 -1.29
CA SER A 265 25.18 2.09 -1.92
C SER A 265 24.75 0.79 -1.21
N ARG A 266 25.70 -0.10 -0.86
CA ARG A 266 25.42 -1.34 -0.13
C ARG A 266 24.92 -1.07 1.30
N ALA A 267 25.44 -0.03 1.96
CA ALA A 267 24.98 0.34 3.30
C ALA A 267 23.53 0.85 3.25
N LEU A 268 23.20 1.69 2.28
CA LEU A 268 21.83 2.18 2.05
C LEU A 268 20.90 1.01 1.70
N ALA A 269 21.29 0.11 0.80
CA ALA A 269 20.53 -1.07 0.42
C ALA A 269 20.12 -1.90 1.65
N ARG A 270 21.07 -2.24 2.51
CA ARG A 270 20.81 -2.98 3.76
C ARG A 270 19.87 -2.23 4.72
N SER A 271 19.96 -0.91 4.74
CA SER A 271 19.07 -0.10 5.57
C SER A 271 17.64 -0.09 5.02
N ILE A 272 17.46 0.00 3.70
CA ILE A 272 16.15 -0.14 3.04
C ILE A 272 15.58 -1.55 3.26
N ASP A 273 16.41 -2.59 3.22
CA ASP A 273 15.97 -3.97 3.51
C ASP A 273 15.41 -4.07 4.95
N ARG A 274 16.02 -3.42 5.95
CA ARG A 274 15.49 -3.34 7.33
C ARG A 274 14.19 -2.55 7.39
N GLU A 275 14.10 -1.42 6.65
CA GLU A 275 12.89 -0.61 6.54
C GLU A 275 11.73 -1.44 5.97
N LEU A 276 11.98 -2.24 4.93
CA LEU A 276 11.01 -3.17 4.35
C LEU A 276 10.53 -4.23 5.35
N VAL A 277 11.45 -4.82 6.12
CA VAL A 277 11.08 -5.83 7.14
C VAL A 277 10.18 -5.21 8.22
N VAL A 278 10.52 -4.04 8.75
CA VAL A 278 9.71 -3.34 9.76
C VAL A 278 8.35 -2.92 9.17
N ALA A 279 8.32 -2.43 7.92
CA ALA A 279 7.09 -2.09 7.22
C ALA A 279 6.17 -3.31 7.04
N MET A 280 6.72 -4.46 6.64
CA MET A 280 5.96 -5.70 6.50
C MET A 280 5.39 -6.19 7.84
N ALA A 281 6.18 -6.12 8.92
CA ALA A 281 5.71 -6.44 10.26
C ALA A 281 4.58 -5.51 10.70
N LEU A 282 4.71 -4.20 10.46
CA LEU A 282 3.68 -3.21 10.76
C LEU A 282 2.37 -3.46 9.98
N LEU A 283 2.48 -3.84 8.70
CA LEU A 283 1.31 -4.18 7.87
C LEU A 283 0.62 -5.46 8.35
N LEU A 284 1.40 -6.47 8.75
CA LEU A 284 0.86 -7.71 9.34
C LEU A 284 0.08 -7.40 10.63
N VAL A 285 0.69 -6.66 11.56
CA VAL A 285 0.02 -6.22 12.78
C VAL A 285 -1.23 -5.41 12.47
N THR A 286 -1.17 -4.49 11.49
CA THR A 286 -2.32 -3.71 11.05
C THR A 286 -3.43 -4.62 10.51
N ALA A 287 -3.11 -5.63 9.70
CA ALA A 287 -4.09 -6.57 9.17
C ALA A 287 -4.77 -7.36 10.29
N VAL A 288 -4.00 -7.83 11.28
CA VAL A 288 -4.51 -8.56 12.45
C VAL A 288 -5.42 -7.66 13.30
N VAL A 289 -4.91 -6.48 13.69
CA VAL A 289 -5.64 -5.55 14.58
C VAL A 289 -6.98 -5.13 13.94
N THR A 290 -6.94 -4.72 12.67
CA THR A 290 -8.16 -4.22 12.00
C THR A 290 -9.12 -5.33 11.53
N THR A 291 -8.75 -6.60 11.70
CA THR A 291 -9.62 -7.74 11.36
C THR A 291 -10.20 -8.41 12.62
N LEU A 292 -9.41 -8.55 13.67
CA LEU A 292 -9.77 -9.32 14.85
C LEU A 292 -10.19 -8.45 16.02
N PHE A 293 -9.77 -7.19 16.05
CA PHE A 293 -10.03 -6.25 17.14
C PHE A 293 -10.74 -5.01 16.57
N GLY A 294 -11.65 -4.43 17.36
CA GLY A 294 -12.33 -3.18 17.08
C GLY A 294 -12.28 -2.27 18.28
N PRO A 295 -12.54 -0.94 18.10
CA PRO A 295 -12.81 -0.08 19.24
C PRO A 295 -14.00 -0.64 20.04
N ALA A 296 -14.01 -0.42 21.36
CA ALA A 296 -15.14 -0.75 22.17
C ALA A 296 -16.37 0.01 21.65
N THR A 297 -17.46 -0.70 21.38
CA THR A 297 -18.73 -0.05 21.03
C THR A 297 -19.36 0.47 22.32
N HIS A 298 -19.37 1.78 22.50
CA HIS A 298 -20.17 2.46 23.51
C HIS A 298 -21.57 2.74 23.02
#